data_1fce916ec5791b5c3bba5ebcde386e63
#
_entry.id   1fce916ec5791b5c3bba5ebcde386e63
#
_cell.length_a   1.000
_cell.length_b   1.000
_cell.length_c   1.000
_cell.angle_alpha   90.00
_cell.angle_beta   90.00
_cell.angle_gamma   90.00
#
_symmetry.space_group_name_H-M   'P 1'
#
loop_
_entity.id
_entity.type
_entity.pdbx_description
1 polymer ?
#
loop_
_entity_poly.entity_id
_entity_poly.type
_entity_poly.pdbx_seq_one_letter_code
_entity_poly.pdbx_strand_id
1 'polypeptide(L)'
;MPLYHNDDQAMLKDSVAPFVAEQAPVSHLRKLRDTADATGFSRGLWAQFTEMGLPGMLVPEAHGGLGMGHMEAGIVLEEIGRNLTPSPFLSTSVGAVAALAKAGGTQAGRWLPAIASG
;
A
#
# COMPACT_ATOMS: atom_id res chain seq x y z
N MET A 1 1.82 -20.78 11.02
CA MET A 1 2.08 -19.83 9.91
C MET A 1 3.24 -20.36 9.08
N PRO A 2 3.05 -20.58 7.79
CA PRO A 2 4.14 -21.03 6.93
C PRO A 2 5.23 -19.95 6.82
N LEU A 3 6.48 -20.38 6.73
CA LEU A 3 7.63 -19.49 6.54
C LEU A 3 7.87 -19.13 5.06
N TYR A 4 7.11 -19.72 4.17
CA TYR A 4 7.26 -19.55 2.73
C TYR A 4 6.00 -18.92 2.14
N HIS A 5 6.18 -18.11 1.11
CA HIS A 5 5.07 -17.58 0.34
C HIS A 5 4.36 -18.72 -0.41
N ASN A 6 3.03 -18.66 -0.45
CA ASN A 6 2.26 -19.47 -1.40
C ASN A 6 2.38 -18.87 -2.82
N ASP A 7 1.81 -19.53 -3.80
CA ASP A 7 1.93 -19.11 -5.20
C ASP A 7 1.38 -17.70 -5.44
N ASP A 8 0.24 -17.37 -4.85
CA ASP A 8 -0.38 -16.03 -4.99
C ASP A 8 0.50 -14.94 -4.35
N GLN A 9 1.07 -15.21 -3.19
CA GLN A 9 1.98 -14.30 -2.50
C GLN A 9 3.29 -14.11 -3.28
N ALA A 10 3.81 -15.19 -3.88
CA ALA A 10 4.97 -15.11 -4.76
C ALA A 10 4.66 -14.26 -6.00
N MET A 11 3.50 -14.43 -6.62
CA MET A 11 3.05 -13.61 -7.76
C MET A 11 2.91 -12.14 -7.37
N LEU A 12 2.36 -11.85 -6.19
CA LEU A 12 2.28 -10.48 -5.68
C LEU A 12 3.67 -9.86 -5.57
N LYS A 13 4.61 -10.58 -4.96
CA LYS A 13 6.01 -10.12 -4.84
C LYS A 13 6.65 -9.87 -6.21
N ASP A 14 6.47 -10.79 -7.15
CA ASP A 14 7.02 -10.68 -8.50
C ASP A 14 6.44 -9.49 -9.28
N SER A 15 5.26 -9.01 -8.92
CA SER A 15 4.65 -7.81 -9.49
C SER A 15 5.12 -6.54 -8.79
N VAL A 16 5.18 -6.54 -7.47
CA VAL A 16 5.47 -5.35 -6.66
C VAL A 16 6.96 -5.00 -6.65
N ALA A 17 7.83 -6.00 -6.50
CA ALA A 17 9.27 -5.76 -6.36
C ALA A 17 9.88 -5.01 -7.55
N PRO A 18 9.71 -5.44 -8.82
CA PRO A 18 10.26 -4.71 -9.94
C PRO A 18 9.58 -3.35 -10.14
N PHE A 19 8.28 -3.25 -9.88
CA PHE A 19 7.55 -1.99 -9.99
C PHE A 19 8.12 -0.93 -9.02
N VAL A 20 8.27 -1.25 -7.76
CA VAL A 20 8.80 -0.30 -6.76
C VAL A 20 10.26 0.05 -7.06
N ALA A 21 11.07 -0.94 -7.43
CA ALA A 21 12.47 -0.73 -7.76
C ALA A 21 12.65 0.20 -8.97
N GLU A 22 11.75 0.11 -9.96
CA GLU A 22 11.81 0.92 -11.17
C GLU A 22 11.19 2.31 -10.97
N GLN A 23 10.00 2.38 -10.37
CA GLN A 23 9.23 3.62 -10.26
C GLN A 23 9.60 4.48 -9.06
N ALA A 24 10.14 3.88 -8.02
CA ALA A 24 10.46 4.58 -6.77
C ALA A 24 11.77 4.09 -6.13
N PRO A 25 12.89 4.08 -6.87
CA PRO A 25 14.19 3.77 -6.30
C PRO A 25 14.61 4.81 -5.26
N VAL A 26 15.72 4.58 -4.56
CA VAL A 26 16.24 5.51 -3.54
C VAL A 26 16.41 6.94 -4.09
N SER A 27 16.73 7.09 -5.37
CA SER A 27 16.81 8.41 -6.03
C SER A 27 15.49 9.19 -5.99
N HIS A 28 14.34 8.49 -5.96
CA HIS A 28 13.02 9.11 -5.80
C HIS A 28 12.89 9.78 -4.43
N LEU A 29 13.27 9.11 -3.35
CA LEU A 29 13.32 9.70 -2.01
C LEU A 29 14.25 10.92 -1.98
N ARG A 30 15.46 10.78 -2.53
CA ARG A 30 16.44 11.87 -2.57
C ARG A 30 15.91 13.08 -3.32
N LYS A 31 15.20 12.88 -4.42
CA LYS A 31 14.58 13.97 -5.19
C LYS A 31 13.52 14.71 -4.37
N LEU A 32 12.65 13.99 -3.67
CA LEU A 32 11.64 14.60 -2.79
C LEU A 32 12.30 15.43 -1.69
N ARG A 33 13.35 14.91 -1.07
CA ARG A 33 14.13 15.63 -0.06
C ARG A 33 14.80 16.88 -0.63
N ASP A 34 15.49 16.75 -1.73
CA ASP A 34 16.32 17.81 -2.30
C ASP A 34 15.48 18.96 -2.88
N THR A 35 14.27 18.65 -3.35
CA THR A 35 13.31 19.67 -3.82
C THR A 35 12.44 20.23 -2.68
N ALA A 36 12.64 19.77 -1.45
CA ALA A 36 11.82 20.13 -0.29
C ALA A 36 10.31 19.97 -0.58
N ASP A 37 9.94 18.80 -1.11
CA ASP A 37 8.56 18.51 -1.48
C ASP A 37 7.61 18.69 -0.30
N ALA A 38 6.57 19.52 -0.47
CA ALA A 38 5.66 19.88 0.61
C ALA A 38 4.79 18.71 1.11
N THR A 39 4.55 17.73 0.24
CA THR A 39 3.75 16.54 0.58
C THR A 39 4.61 15.43 1.19
N GLY A 40 5.86 15.31 0.76
CA GLY A 40 6.79 14.29 1.22
C GLY A 40 6.62 12.92 0.54
N PHE A 41 5.65 12.78 -0.36
CA PHE A 41 5.47 11.61 -1.22
C PHE A 41 4.87 12.03 -2.56
N SER A 42 5.02 11.18 -3.58
CA SER A 42 4.48 11.44 -4.92
C SER A 42 3.03 10.97 -5.04
N ARG A 43 2.12 11.89 -5.35
CA ARG A 43 0.73 11.55 -5.66
C ARG A 43 0.63 10.74 -6.96
N GLY A 44 1.52 10.98 -7.92
CA GLY A 44 1.59 10.19 -9.14
C GLY A 44 1.96 8.72 -8.87
N LEU A 45 2.93 8.50 -7.98
CA LEU A 45 3.27 7.14 -7.54
C LEU A 45 2.11 6.48 -6.79
N TRP A 46 1.42 7.24 -5.93
CA TRP A 46 0.24 6.73 -5.22
C TRP A 46 -0.88 6.34 -6.17
N ALA A 47 -1.08 7.09 -7.24
CA ALA A 47 -2.02 6.72 -8.30
C ALA A 47 -1.64 5.41 -8.98
N GLN A 48 -0.35 5.19 -9.25
CA GLN A 48 0.14 3.91 -9.78
C GLN A 48 -0.08 2.76 -8.80
N PHE A 49 0.14 2.98 -7.50
CA PHE A 49 -0.22 1.99 -6.46
C PHE A 49 -1.71 1.67 -6.50
N THR A 50 -2.54 2.67 -6.72
CA THR A 50 -4.00 2.51 -6.82
C THR A 50 -4.39 1.64 -8.01
N GLU A 51 -3.76 1.83 -9.16
CA GLU A 51 -3.98 1.00 -10.35
C GLU A 51 -3.64 -0.48 -10.09
N MET A 52 -2.70 -0.76 -9.21
CA MET A 52 -2.36 -2.11 -8.77
C MET A 52 -3.27 -2.64 -7.65
N GLY A 53 -4.18 -1.83 -7.13
CA GLY A 53 -5.06 -2.20 -6.03
C GLY A 53 -4.42 -2.19 -4.65
N LEU A 54 -3.19 -1.71 -4.50
CA LEU A 54 -2.44 -1.79 -3.26
C LEU A 54 -3.06 -0.99 -2.11
N PRO A 55 -3.61 0.23 -2.29
CA PRO A 55 -4.22 0.96 -1.18
C PRO A 55 -5.38 0.24 -0.52
N GLY A 56 -6.13 -0.53 -1.29
CA GLY A 56 -7.30 -1.25 -0.82
C GLY A 56 -7.07 -2.74 -0.51
N MET A 57 -5.81 -3.20 -0.46
CA MET A 57 -5.56 -4.63 -0.34
C MET A 57 -6.07 -5.25 0.97
N LEU A 58 -6.06 -4.50 2.07
CA LEU A 58 -6.60 -4.94 3.36
C LEU A 58 -8.06 -4.50 3.59
N VAL A 59 -8.60 -3.65 2.74
CA VAL A 59 -10.00 -3.24 2.84
C VAL A 59 -10.89 -4.43 2.54
N PRO A 60 -11.92 -4.73 3.38
CA PRO A 60 -12.85 -5.81 3.10
C PRO A 60 -13.53 -5.67 1.73
N GLU A 61 -13.82 -6.79 1.09
CA GLU A 61 -14.50 -6.79 -0.21
C GLU A 61 -15.87 -6.07 -0.17
N ALA A 62 -16.56 -6.15 0.95
CA ALA A 62 -17.83 -5.44 1.17
C ALA A 62 -17.70 -3.91 1.03
N HIS A 63 -16.50 -3.38 1.17
CA HIS A 63 -16.19 -1.95 1.03
C HIS A 63 -15.34 -1.64 -0.21
N GLY A 64 -15.28 -2.56 -1.16
CA GLY A 64 -14.60 -2.36 -2.44
C GLY A 64 -13.11 -2.68 -2.44
N GLY A 65 -12.59 -3.32 -1.39
CA GLY A 65 -11.21 -3.74 -1.29
C GLY A 65 -10.96 -5.16 -1.77
N LEU A 66 -9.73 -5.63 -1.58
CA LEU A 66 -9.30 -6.97 -2.00
C LEU A 66 -9.41 -8.02 -0.89
N GLY A 67 -9.66 -7.63 0.34
CA GLY A 67 -9.84 -8.54 1.47
C GLY A 67 -8.60 -9.41 1.77
N MET A 68 -7.42 -8.95 1.44
CA MET A 68 -6.16 -9.66 1.68
C MET A 68 -5.75 -9.58 3.15
N GLY A 69 -4.73 -10.33 3.52
CA GLY A 69 -4.21 -10.37 4.88
C GLY A 69 -2.94 -9.54 5.09
N HIS A 70 -2.47 -9.51 6.34
CA HIS A 70 -1.27 -8.77 6.71
C HIS A 70 0.02 -9.37 6.15
N MET A 71 0.02 -10.65 5.79
CA MET A 71 1.16 -11.27 5.11
C MET A 71 1.40 -10.61 3.75
N GLU A 72 0.34 -10.39 2.98
CA GLU A 72 0.40 -9.71 1.68
C GLU A 72 0.81 -8.24 1.84
N ALA A 73 0.27 -7.54 2.84
CA ALA A 73 0.72 -6.18 3.16
C ALA A 73 2.20 -6.13 3.54
N GLY A 74 2.68 -7.14 4.25
CA GLY A 74 4.09 -7.29 4.60
C GLY A 74 5.01 -7.42 3.38
N ILE A 75 4.57 -8.13 2.35
CA ILE A 75 5.31 -8.24 1.08
C ILE A 75 5.49 -6.86 0.44
N VAL A 76 4.42 -6.07 0.39
CA VAL A 76 4.47 -4.70 -0.15
C VAL A 76 5.37 -3.80 0.70
N LEU A 77 5.23 -3.87 2.03
CA LEU A 77 6.04 -3.08 2.96
C LEU A 77 7.53 -3.42 2.88
N GLU A 78 7.86 -4.69 2.65
CA GLU A 78 9.26 -5.11 2.45
C GLU A 78 9.87 -4.41 1.24
N GLU A 79 9.16 -4.34 0.13
CA GLU A 79 9.65 -3.67 -1.08
C GLU A 79 9.69 -2.15 -0.94
N ILE A 80 8.70 -1.56 -0.28
CA ILE A 80 8.71 -0.14 0.08
C ILE A 80 9.94 0.18 0.95
N GLY A 81 10.21 -0.65 1.95
CA GLY A 81 11.35 -0.49 2.85
C GLY A 81 12.69 -0.68 2.14
N ARG A 82 12.78 -1.67 1.25
CA ARG A 82 14.00 -1.96 0.47
C ARG A 82 14.44 -0.77 -0.39
N ASN A 83 13.48 -0.03 -0.93
CA ASN A 83 13.72 1.12 -1.80
C ASN A 83 13.59 2.47 -1.08
N LEU A 84 13.32 2.47 0.22
CA LEU A 84 13.07 3.67 1.03
C LEU A 84 12.00 4.58 0.40
N THR A 85 10.95 3.98 -0.13
CA THR A 85 9.91 4.68 -0.89
C THR A 85 8.94 5.40 0.04
N PRO A 86 8.86 6.74 0.01
CA PRO A 86 7.86 7.47 0.79
C PRO A 86 6.47 7.22 0.23
N SER A 87 5.55 6.81 1.08
CA SER A 87 4.14 6.65 0.72
C SER A 87 3.26 6.61 1.97
N PRO A 88 1.95 6.87 1.85
CA PRO A 88 1.01 6.72 2.96
C PRO A 88 0.57 5.27 3.18
N PHE A 89 1.20 4.29 2.57
CA PHE A 89 0.75 2.90 2.60
C PHE A 89 0.61 2.35 4.03
N LEU A 90 1.63 2.50 4.88
CA LEU A 90 1.59 1.98 6.25
C LEU A 90 0.51 2.66 7.08
N SER A 91 0.43 4.00 7.04
CA SER A 91 -0.51 4.75 7.86
C SER A 91 -1.96 4.61 7.38
N THR A 92 -2.18 4.59 6.08
CA THR A 92 -3.52 4.59 5.49
C THR A 92 -4.00 3.17 5.19
N SER A 93 -3.25 2.42 4.38
CA SER A 93 -3.70 1.10 3.89
C SER A 93 -3.61 0.01 4.95
N VAL A 94 -2.76 0.16 5.96
CA VAL A 94 -2.62 -0.79 7.06
C VAL A 94 -3.26 -0.23 8.34
N GLY A 95 -2.74 0.87 8.87
CA GLY A 95 -3.16 1.40 10.16
C GLY A 95 -4.60 1.90 10.18
N ALA A 96 -4.95 2.82 9.28
CA ALA A 96 -6.30 3.38 9.23
C ALA A 96 -7.34 2.32 8.85
N VAL A 97 -7.04 1.44 7.92
CA VAL A 97 -7.93 0.34 7.53
C VAL A 97 -8.21 -0.59 8.71
N ALA A 98 -7.18 -0.99 9.46
CA ALA A 98 -7.36 -1.85 10.64
C ALA A 98 -8.26 -1.19 11.69
N ALA A 99 -8.03 0.09 11.97
CA ALA A 99 -8.82 0.85 12.94
C ALA A 99 -10.29 0.99 12.50
N LEU A 100 -10.51 1.37 11.25
CA LEU A 100 -11.86 1.57 10.68
C LEU A 100 -12.63 0.25 10.60
N ALA A 101 -11.99 -0.82 10.18
CA ALA A 101 -12.62 -2.14 10.10
C ALA A 101 -13.07 -2.63 11.49
N LYS A 102 -12.28 -2.38 12.52
CA LYS A 102 -12.65 -2.69 13.92
C LYS A 102 -13.73 -1.79 14.47
N ALA A 103 -13.68 -0.50 14.18
CA ALA A 103 -14.69 0.45 14.64
C ALA A 103 -16.06 0.19 14.00
N GLY A 104 -16.08 -0.18 12.73
CA GLY A 104 -17.31 -0.45 11.98
C GLY A 104 -18.19 0.77 11.81
N GLY A 105 -19.48 0.52 11.53
CA GLY A 105 -20.51 1.56 11.48
C GLY A 105 -20.34 2.56 10.33
N THR A 106 -20.86 3.78 10.56
CA THR A 106 -20.91 4.84 9.56
C THR A 106 -19.52 5.26 9.08
N GLN A 107 -18.54 5.34 9.97
CA GLN A 107 -17.19 5.77 9.60
C GLN A 107 -16.50 4.73 8.71
N ALA A 108 -16.63 3.45 9.02
CA ALA A 108 -16.11 2.39 8.15
C ALA A 108 -16.74 2.46 6.76
N GLY A 109 -18.07 2.60 6.67
CA GLY A 109 -18.79 2.72 5.40
C GLY A 109 -18.41 3.94 4.59
N ARG A 110 -17.98 5.03 5.25
CA ARG A 110 -17.56 6.26 4.59
C ARG A 110 -16.11 6.19 4.09
N TRP A 111 -15.19 5.73 4.92
CA TRP A 111 -13.77 5.89 4.66
C TRP A 111 -13.10 4.67 4.01
N LEU A 112 -13.57 3.45 4.32
CA LEU A 112 -12.95 2.27 3.73
C LEU A 112 -13.06 2.23 2.19
N PRO A 113 -14.22 2.54 1.57
CA PRO A 113 -14.29 2.65 0.11
C PRO A 113 -13.39 3.74 -0.46
N ALA A 114 -13.28 4.87 0.23
CA ALA A 114 -12.40 5.96 -0.19
C ALA A 114 -10.93 5.55 -0.19
N ILE A 115 -10.49 4.83 0.85
CA ILE A 115 -9.12 4.28 0.92
C ILE A 115 -8.89 3.26 -0.20
N ALA A 116 -9.86 2.38 -0.45
CA ALA A 116 -9.74 1.37 -1.51
C ALA A 116 -9.58 1.98 -2.91
N SER A 117 -10.18 3.14 -3.12
CA SER A 117 -10.08 3.85 -4.40
C SER A 117 -8.84 4.75 -4.54
N GLY A 118 -8.01 4.80 -3.51
CA GLY A 118 -6.80 5.63 -3.49
C GLY A 118 -7.09 7.04 -3.02
#